data_13145111637a53f9a4ed42d8c1c25043
#
_entry.id   13145111637a53f9a4ed42d8c1c25043
#
_cell.length_a   1.000
_cell.length_b   1.000
_cell.length_c   1.000
_cell.angle_alpha   90.00
_cell.angle_beta   90.00
_cell.angle_gamma   90.00
#
_symmetry.space_group_name_H-M   'P 1'
#
loop_
_entity.id
_entity.type
_entity.pdbx_description
1 polymer ?
#
loop_
_entity_poly.entity_id
_entity_poly.type
_entity_poly.pdbx_seq_one_letter_code
_entity_poly.pdbx_strand_id
1 'polypeptide(L)'
;MQNALIRLVAYGRNTDLLPEEDEIYTVNRLLELFEIDELQGELSVHEQIEEARKETSVEDLEEILKELLDGAFEKGILKENSVVYRDLFDTKIMSMLLPRPGEVIRKFRELYAKSPKEATDYYYKFSGDTDYIRRYRIKRDMKWEAPTGYGDLTITINLSKPEKDPKAIAAAKLMKQAGYPKCLLCRENEGYAGRVNHPARQNHRIIPIQINGEQWGFQYSPYVYYNEHCIVFNGQHVPMKIDHNTFCKLFDFVKQFPHYILGSNADLPIVGGSILTHDHFQGGNHEFPMAKAPVEKEFIIPGYEDVEAGIVKWPMSVIRLKAENPERIIALADVILNAWRGYTDEAAFIYAETDGEKHNTITPIARKKGDKFELDLVLRNNITTQEHPLGVYHPHANLHHIKKENIGLIEVMGLAVLPARLKNEMEELKQAILAGSDLHATPTLSSHAAWTEEFLKKYPVVNADNVDEVIQKEIGLVFMQVLTDAGVYKRTPEGMEAFERFIKSL
;
A
#
# COMPACT_ATOMS: atom_id res chain seq x y z
N MET A 1 1.98 23.07 26.92
CA MET A 1 0.84 22.14 26.84
C MET A 1 -0.51 22.86 26.62
N GLN A 2 -0.95 23.84 27.43
CA GLN A 2 -2.26 24.51 27.21
C GLN A 2 -2.32 25.24 25.86
N ASN A 3 -1.26 25.94 25.47
CA ASN A 3 -1.18 26.55 24.14
C ASN A 3 -1.30 25.52 23.01
N ALA A 4 -0.60 24.37 23.12
CA ALA A 4 -0.70 23.30 22.14
C ALA A 4 -2.11 22.68 22.07
N LEU A 5 -2.84 22.62 23.23
CA LEU A 5 -4.22 22.16 23.25
C LEU A 5 -5.14 23.13 22.46
N ILE A 6 -5.00 24.46 22.67
CA ILE A 6 -5.76 25.46 21.93
C ILE A 6 -5.41 25.43 20.44
N ARG A 7 -4.11 25.32 20.08
CA ARG A 7 -3.67 25.15 18.69
C ARG A 7 -4.25 23.88 18.05
N LEU A 8 -4.39 22.78 18.81
CA LEU A 8 -5.02 21.57 18.29
C LEU A 8 -6.51 21.78 17.96
N VAL A 9 -7.25 22.51 18.82
CA VAL A 9 -8.66 22.82 18.53
C VAL A 9 -8.76 23.78 17.35
N ALA A 10 -7.88 24.78 17.26
CA ALA A 10 -7.76 25.67 16.11
C ALA A 10 -7.47 24.89 14.81
N TYR A 11 -6.58 23.90 14.86
CA TYR A 11 -6.34 22.96 13.76
C TYR A 11 -7.63 22.26 13.33
N GLY A 12 -8.39 21.71 14.30
CA GLY A 12 -9.68 21.04 14.04
C GLY A 12 -10.69 21.94 13.32
N ARG A 13 -10.75 23.23 13.69
CA ARG A 13 -11.57 24.26 13.04
C ARG A 13 -11.08 24.57 11.63
N ASN A 14 -9.78 24.74 11.44
CA ASN A 14 -9.18 25.09 10.14
C ASN A 14 -9.24 23.93 9.12
N THR A 15 -9.42 22.70 9.58
CA THR A 15 -9.55 21.49 8.73
C THR A 15 -10.98 21.01 8.56
N ASP A 16 -11.97 21.69 9.10
CA ASP A 16 -13.40 21.29 9.11
C ASP A 16 -13.68 19.95 9.81
N LEU A 17 -12.80 19.52 10.72
CA LEU A 17 -13.04 18.36 11.59
C LEU A 17 -13.99 18.69 12.73
N LEU A 18 -13.98 19.93 13.17
CA LEU A 18 -14.70 20.42 14.33
C LEU A 18 -15.52 21.67 13.96
N PRO A 19 -16.85 21.68 14.16
CA PRO A 19 -17.67 22.89 14.04
C PRO A 19 -17.48 23.81 15.26
N GLU A 20 -17.89 25.07 15.14
CA GLU A 20 -17.75 26.07 16.20
C GLU A 20 -18.50 25.69 17.48
N GLU A 21 -19.67 25.10 17.32
CA GLU A 21 -20.54 24.69 18.42
C GLU A 21 -19.90 23.62 19.33
N ASP A 22 -18.92 22.87 18.81
CA ASP A 22 -18.24 21.79 19.56
C ASP A 22 -16.92 22.22 20.21
N GLU A 23 -16.48 23.50 20.08
CA GLU A 23 -15.20 23.99 20.61
C GLU A 23 -15.07 23.76 22.12
N ILE A 24 -16.03 24.30 22.90
CA ILE A 24 -15.98 24.21 24.37
C ILE A 24 -16.04 22.75 24.83
N TYR A 25 -16.90 21.95 24.21
CA TYR A 25 -16.98 20.52 24.51
C TYR A 25 -15.65 19.81 24.27
N THR A 26 -15.01 20.07 23.14
CA THR A 26 -13.73 19.47 22.75
C THR A 26 -12.60 19.91 23.67
N VAL A 27 -12.52 21.22 24.00
CA VAL A 27 -11.55 21.73 24.97
C VAL A 27 -11.70 21.02 26.32
N ASN A 28 -12.92 20.90 26.84
CA ASN A 28 -13.17 20.23 28.12
C ASN A 28 -12.77 18.74 28.08
N ARG A 29 -13.01 18.05 26.96
CA ARG A 29 -12.58 16.65 26.79
C ARG A 29 -11.05 16.50 26.75
N LEU A 30 -10.36 17.47 26.14
CA LEU A 30 -8.91 17.52 26.13
C LEU A 30 -8.34 17.87 27.50
N LEU A 31 -8.94 18.83 28.23
CA LEU A 31 -8.56 19.16 29.61
C LEU A 31 -8.65 17.92 30.51
N GLU A 32 -9.76 17.16 30.44
CA GLU A 32 -9.93 15.88 31.16
C GLU A 32 -8.84 14.89 30.78
N LEU A 33 -8.53 14.72 29.48
CA LEU A 33 -7.53 13.77 29.00
C LEU A 33 -6.12 14.07 29.53
N PHE A 34 -5.79 15.36 29.65
CA PHE A 34 -4.48 15.84 30.12
C PHE A 34 -4.44 16.15 31.62
N GLU A 35 -5.52 15.86 32.36
CA GLU A 35 -5.61 16.14 33.81
C GLU A 35 -5.28 17.62 34.13
N ILE A 36 -5.96 18.53 33.40
CA ILE A 36 -5.85 19.97 33.57
C ILE A 36 -7.18 20.50 34.12
N ASP A 37 -7.17 21.11 35.29
CA ASP A 37 -8.38 21.55 35.97
C ASP A 37 -8.97 22.82 35.37
N GLU A 38 -8.13 23.73 34.86
CA GLU A 38 -8.55 25.00 34.29
C GLU A 38 -7.69 25.47 33.12
N LEU A 39 -8.30 26.18 32.18
CA LEU A 39 -7.60 26.85 31.11
C LEU A 39 -7.18 28.26 31.58
N GLN A 40 -5.90 28.57 31.47
CA GLN A 40 -5.37 29.90 31.87
C GLN A 40 -5.51 30.91 30.73
N GLY A 41 -5.65 32.16 31.06
CA GLY A 41 -5.70 33.30 30.16
C GLY A 41 -6.82 34.31 30.50
N GLU A 42 -6.70 35.52 29.99
CA GLU A 42 -7.72 36.60 30.15
C GLU A 42 -8.82 36.51 29.08
N LEU A 43 -8.52 35.87 27.95
CA LEU A 43 -9.47 35.71 26.84
C LEU A 43 -10.38 34.49 27.07
N SER A 44 -11.60 34.57 26.58
CA SER A 44 -12.49 33.41 26.54
C SER A 44 -11.92 32.27 25.68
N VAL A 45 -12.42 31.04 25.88
CA VAL A 45 -11.99 29.86 25.09
C VAL A 45 -12.10 30.12 23.59
N HIS A 46 -13.22 30.68 23.14
CA HIS A 46 -13.45 31.00 21.73
C HIS A 46 -12.42 32.03 21.20
N GLU A 47 -12.17 33.13 21.94
CA GLU A 47 -11.18 34.13 21.54
C GLU A 47 -9.76 33.55 21.46
N GLN A 48 -9.36 32.67 22.40
CA GLN A 48 -8.07 32.01 22.34
C GLN A 48 -7.95 31.12 21.09
N ILE A 49 -9.03 30.39 20.73
CA ILE A 49 -9.07 29.54 19.53
C ILE A 49 -8.99 30.41 18.27
N GLU A 50 -9.77 31.49 18.18
CA GLU A 50 -9.77 32.39 17.02
C GLU A 50 -8.40 33.07 16.79
N GLU A 51 -7.68 33.44 17.87
CA GLU A 51 -6.31 33.94 17.76
C GLU A 51 -5.37 32.81 17.24
N ALA A 52 -5.44 31.60 17.82
CA ALA A 52 -4.62 30.48 17.39
C ALA A 52 -4.89 30.04 15.95
N ARG A 53 -6.13 30.17 15.45
CA ARG A 53 -6.50 29.84 14.07
C ARG A 53 -5.75 30.67 13.03
N LYS A 54 -5.39 31.91 13.35
CA LYS A 54 -4.66 32.80 12.44
C LYS A 54 -3.23 32.29 12.16
N GLU A 55 -2.65 31.57 13.10
CA GLU A 55 -1.26 31.12 13.08
C GLU A 55 -1.11 29.61 12.90
N THR A 56 -2.19 28.84 13.01
CA THR A 56 -2.14 27.38 12.93
C THR A 56 -2.44 26.89 11.51
N SER A 57 -1.50 26.18 10.92
CA SER A 57 -1.61 25.54 9.63
C SER A 57 -1.79 24.01 9.74
N VAL A 58 -2.11 23.36 8.62
CA VAL A 58 -2.19 21.89 8.53
C VAL A 58 -0.82 21.22 8.80
N GLU A 59 0.26 21.93 8.49
CA GLU A 59 1.64 21.41 8.64
C GLU A 59 2.10 21.40 10.11
N ASP A 60 1.45 22.18 11.00
CA ASP A 60 1.84 22.29 12.40
C ASP A 60 1.41 21.09 13.27
N LEU A 61 0.59 20.18 12.71
CA LEU A 61 0.02 19.08 13.48
C LEU A 61 1.09 18.21 14.15
N GLU A 62 2.21 17.89 13.46
CA GLU A 62 3.30 17.09 14.02
C GLU A 62 3.89 17.76 15.28
N GLU A 63 4.13 19.07 15.22
CA GLU A 63 4.67 19.84 16.34
C GLU A 63 3.70 19.93 17.50
N ILE A 64 2.42 20.23 17.22
CA ILE A 64 1.35 20.31 18.21
C ILE A 64 1.21 18.97 18.96
N LEU A 65 1.11 17.85 18.22
CA LEU A 65 1.01 16.52 18.82
C LEU A 65 2.27 16.15 19.60
N LYS A 66 3.45 16.52 19.11
CA LYS A 66 4.71 16.29 19.82
C LYS A 66 4.71 17.01 21.17
N GLU A 67 4.35 18.30 21.23
CA GLU A 67 4.28 19.06 22.47
C GLU A 67 3.27 18.46 23.46
N LEU A 68 2.10 18.04 22.98
CA LEU A 68 1.08 17.40 23.83
C LEU A 68 1.54 16.04 24.38
N LEU A 69 2.22 15.23 23.55
CA LEU A 69 2.75 13.92 23.96
C LEU A 69 3.91 14.05 24.95
N ASP A 70 4.81 15.03 24.73
CA ASP A 70 5.91 15.31 25.66
C ASP A 70 5.36 15.74 27.03
N GLY A 71 4.39 16.65 27.05
CA GLY A 71 3.73 17.06 28.28
C GLY A 71 2.92 15.96 28.97
N ALA A 72 2.29 15.04 28.21
CA ALA A 72 1.62 13.88 28.77
C ALA A 72 2.62 12.89 29.41
N PHE A 73 3.80 12.76 28.81
CA PHE A 73 4.87 11.93 29.37
C PHE A 73 5.44 12.55 30.66
N GLU A 74 5.71 13.84 30.68
CA GLU A 74 6.20 14.57 31.87
C GLU A 74 5.21 14.49 33.05
N LYS A 75 3.91 14.51 32.77
CA LYS A 75 2.85 14.32 33.80
C LYS A 75 2.64 12.85 34.19
N GLY A 76 3.29 11.88 33.56
CA GLY A 76 3.09 10.45 33.80
C GLY A 76 1.78 9.88 33.26
N ILE A 77 1.02 10.63 32.45
CA ILE A 77 -0.19 10.17 31.74
C ILE A 77 0.22 9.17 30.66
N LEU A 78 1.24 9.50 29.86
CA LEU A 78 1.87 8.59 28.93
C LEU A 78 2.95 7.78 29.64
N LYS A 79 2.72 6.46 29.81
CA LYS A 79 3.56 5.59 30.65
C LYS A 79 4.95 5.31 30.06
N GLU A 80 5.07 5.27 28.73
CA GLU A 80 6.32 4.99 28.02
C GLU A 80 6.50 5.93 26.84
N ASN A 81 7.72 6.45 26.65
CA ASN A 81 8.06 7.38 25.58
C ASN A 81 8.61 6.63 24.35
N SER A 82 7.89 5.60 23.89
CA SER A 82 8.21 4.89 22.65
C SER A 82 7.21 5.23 21.53
N VAL A 83 7.62 5.05 20.27
CA VAL A 83 6.77 5.35 19.11
C VAL A 83 5.40 4.65 19.20
N VAL A 84 5.36 3.39 19.69
CA VAL A 84 4.12 2.63 19.81
C VAL A 84 3.17 3.27 20.82
N TYR A 85 3.64 3.64 22.00
CA TYR A 85 2.80 4.26 23.01
C TYR A 85 2.38 5.68 22.63
N ARG A 86 3.28 6.44 21.98
CA ARG A 86 2.94 7.76 21.42
C ARG A 86 1.84 7.64 20.36
N ASP A 87 1.95 6.67 19.44
CA ASP A 87 0.94 6.42 18.38
C ASP A 87 -0.43 5.98 18.94
N LEU A 88 -0.44 5.26 20.05
CA LEU A 88 -1.69 4.92 20.75
C LEU A 88 -2.34 6.16 21.38
N PHE A 89 -1.54 7.05 21.96
CA PHE A 89 -2.05 8.20 22.68
C PHE A 89 -2.42 9.37 21.75
N ASP A 90 -1.62 9.67 20.70
CA ASP A 90 -1.96 10.71 19.73
C ASP A 90 -3.25 10.39 18.97
N THR A 91 -3.48 9.10 18.63
CA THR A 91 -4.73 8.65 18.03
C THR A 91 -5.93 8.92 18.95
N LYS A 92 -5.75 8.73 20.26
CA LYS A 92 -6.76 9.08 21.28
C LYS A 92 -6.98 10.60 21.35
N ILE A 93 -5.93 11.40 21.32
CA ILE A 93 -6.02 12.88 21.28
C ILE A 93 -6.83 13.31 20.06
N MET A 94 -6.42 12.87 18.87
CA MET A 94 -7.10 13.22 17.61
C MET A 94 -8.57 12.81 17.60
N SER A 95 -8.93 11.70 18.25
CA SER A 95 -10.32 11.24 18.30
C SER A 95 -11.29 12.21 18.98
N MET A 96 -10.79 13.18 19.76
CA MET A 96 -11.61 14.19 20.42
C MET A 96 -12.14 15.27 19.47
N LEU A 97 -11.48 15.43 18.30
CA LEU A 97 -11.87 16.42 17.29
C LEU A 97 -12.82 15.87 16.23
N LEU A 98 -13.05 14.56 16.20
CA LEU A 98 -13.66 13.92 15.05
C LEU A 98 -15.18 13.78 15.13
N PRO A 99 -15.89 14.01 14.01
CA PRO A 99 -17.31 13.67 13.89
C PRO A 99 -17.51 12.16 14.05
N ARG A 100 -18.73 11.80 14.45
CA ARG A 100 -19.15 10.39 14.56
C ARG A 100 -19.16 9.69 13.19
N PRO A 101 -18.96 8.36 13.12
CA PRO A 101 -18.97 7.62 11.84
C PRO A 101 -20.20 7.93 10.98
N GLY A 102 -21.39 8.01 11.59
CA GLY A 102 -22.64 8.29 10.85
C GLY A 102 -22.65 9.66 10.15
N GLU A 103 -21.95 10.65 10.69
CA GLU A 103 -21.84 11.99 10.09
C GLU A 103 -20.93 11.97 8.86
N VAL A 104 -19.77 11.32 8.99
CA VAL A 104 -18.81 11.15 7.89
C VAL A 104 -19.46 10.34 6.75
N ILE A 105 -20.16 9.26 7.06
CA ILE A 105 -20.86 8.44 6.07
C ILE A 105 -21.96 9.25 5.36
N ARG A 106 -22.73 10.05 6.11
CA ARG A 106 -23.78 10.91 5.53
C ARG A 106 -23.17 11.94 4.57
N LYS A 107 -22.11 12.63 5.00
CA LYS A 107 -21.40 13.61 4.16
C LYS A 107 -20.82 12.97 2.90
N PHE A 108 -20.20 11.80 3.04
CA PHE A 108 -19.68 11.05 1.90
C PHE A 108 -20.80 10.74 0.89
N ARG A 109 -21.97 10.26 1.36
CA ARG A 109 -23.10 9.92 0.48
C ARG A 109 -23.71 11.15 -0.20
N GLU A 110 -23.81 12.27 0.50
CA GLU A 110 -24.26 13.54 -0.07
C GLU A 110 -23.35 14.02 -1.21
N LEU A 111 -22.03 13.90 -1.04
CA LEU A 111 -21.06 14.23 -2.08
C LEU A 111 -21.06 13.20 -3.21
N TYR A 112 -21.18 11.92 -2.88
CA TYR A 112 -21.25 10.86 -3.87
C TYR A 112 -22.45 11.01 -4.82
N ALA A 113 -23.57 11.49 -4.30
CA ALA A 113 -24.75 11.77 -5.12
C ALA A 113 -24.50 12.89 -6.17
N LYS A 114 -23.51 13.76 -5.95
CA LYS A 114 -23.05 14.77 -6.91
C LYS A 114 -21.98 14.20 -7.85
N SER A 115 -20.95 13.61 -7.27
CA SER A 115 -19.82 13.03 -7.97
C SER A 115 -19.09 12.02 -7.09
N PRO A 116 -18.78 10.80 -7.59
CA PRO A 116 -17.90 9.86 -6.89
C PRO A 116 -16.54 10.48 -6.52
N LYS A 117 -16.00 11.35 -7.40
CA LYS A 117 -14.72 12.02 -7.16
C LYS A 117 -14.80 13.01 -5.99
N GLU A 118 -15.85 13.83 -5.90
CA GLU A 118 -16.02 14.75 -4.76
C GLU A 118 -16.09 13.99 -3.42
N ALA A 119 -16.75 12.84 -3.41
CA ALA A 119 -16.83 12.01 -2.21
C ALA A 119 -15.47 11.42 -1.80
N THR A 120 -14.68 10.93 -2.77
CA THR A 120 -13.35 10.40 -2.49
C THR A 120 -12.35 11.50 -2.12
N ASP A 121 -12.39 12.67 -2.77
CA ASP A 121 -11.57 13.83 -2.41
C ASP A 121 -11.82 14.27 -0.95
N TYR A 122 -13.11 14.40 -0.57
CA TYR A 122 -13.48 14.69 0.81
C TYR A 122 -12.93 13.65 1.79
N TYR A 123 -13.14 12.37 1.50
CA TYR A 123 -12.77 11.31 2.43
C TYR A 123 -11.25 11.12 2.52
N TYR A 124 -10.51 11.36 1.42
CA TYR A 124 -9.05 11.34 1.44
C TYR A 124 -8.48 12.51 2.26
N LYS A 125 -9.00 13.75 2.03
CA LYS A 125 -8.67 14.92 2.85
C LYS A 125 -8.95 14.64 4.33
N PHE A 126 -10.15 14.17 4.64
CA PHE A 126 -10.55 13.81 6.00
C PHE A 126 -9.59 12.79 6.63
N SER A 127 -9.21 11.73 5.92
CA SER A 127 -8.28 10.71 6.43
C SER A 127 -6.89 11.27 6.74
N GLY A 128 -6.45 12.30 6.03
CA GLY A 128 -5.23 13.04 6.31
C GLY A 128 -5.36 14.00 7.48
N ASP A 129 -6.47 14.74 7.55
CA ASP A 129 -6.70 15.75 8.59
C ASP A 129 -6.91 15.10 9.97
N THR A 130 -7.42 13.88 10.01
CA THR A 130 -7.57 13.09 11.26
C THR A 130 -6.27 12.46 11.76
N ASP A 131 -5.14 12.70 11.09
CA ASP A 131 -3.86 12.02 11.37
C ASP A 131 -3.92 10.47 11.24
N TYR A 132 -4.97 9.94 10.62
CA TYR A 132 -4.99 8.53 10.25
C TYR A 132 -3.96 8.26 9.15
N ILE A 133 -3.87 9.15 8.15
CA ILE A 133 -2.78 9.27 7.20
C ILE A 133 -1.80 10.31 7.75
N ARG A 134 -0.69 9.85 8.27
CA ARG A 134 0.36 10.71 8.87
C ARG A 134 1.20 11.36 7.80
N ARG A 135 0.71 12.48 7.23
CA ARG A 135 1.34 13.19 6.11
C ARG A 135 2.82 13.49 6.35
N TYR A 136 3.18 13.92 7.54
CA TYR A 136 4.56 14.25 7.91
C TYR A 136 5.49 13.02 7.91
N ARG A 137 4.99 11.80 8.18
CA ARG A 137 5.77 10.57 8.05
C ARG A 137 5.95 10.20 6.59
N ILE A 138 4.90 10.31 5.78
CA ILE A 138 4.91 9.98 4.35
C ILE A 138 5.85 10.92 3.57
N LYS A 139 5.93 12.20 3.94
CA LYS A 139 6.88 13.17 3.37
C LYS A 139 8.35 12.75 3.53
N ARG A 140 8.66 11.83 4.44
CA ARG A 140 10.03 11.29 4.65
C ARG A 140 10.38 10.16 3.70
N ASP A 141 9.39 9.53 3.04
CA ASP A 141 9.63 8.46 2.09
C ASP A 141 10.47 8.97 0.92
N MET A 142 11.47 8.18 0.52
CA MET A 142 12.27 8.48 -0.65
C MET A 142 11.61 7.86 -1.88
N LYS A 143 11.42 8.65 -2.93
CA LYS A 143 10.75 8.19 -4.14
C LYS A 143 11.43 8.75 -5.38
N TRP A 144 11.64 7.89 -6.40
CA TRP A 144 12.17 8.27 -7.70
C TRP A 144 11.67 7.33 -8.80
N GLU A 145 11.82 7.77 -10.05
CA GLU A 145 11.54 6.96 -11.24
C GLU A 145 12.85 6.40 -11.79
N ALA A 146 12.84 5.10 -12.14
CA ALA A 146 13.99 4.40 -12.69
C ALA A 146 13.67 3.92 -14.12
N PRO A 147 14.33 4.47 -15.16
CA PRO A 147 14.09 4.06 -16.53
C PRO A 147 14.57 2.64 -16.80
N THR A 148 13.74 1.85 -17.47
CA THR A 148 14.01 0.46 -17.85
C THR A 148 13.57 0.16 -19.28
N GLY A 149 13.89 -1.03 -19.79
CA GLY A 149 13.42 -1.51 -21.09
C GLY A 149 11.89 -1.74 -21.17
N TYR A 150 11.18 -1.65 -20.03
CA TYR A 150 9.72 -1.81 -19.90
C TYR A 150 8.99 -0.50 -19.54
N GLY A 151 9.71 0.63 -19.56
CA GLY A 151 9.25 1.92 -19.09
C GLY A 151 9.85 2.27 -17.72
N ASP A 152 9.42 3.42 -17.19
CA ASP A 152 9.92 3.91 -15.91
C ASP A 152 9.23 3.15 -14.76
N LEU A 153 10.03 2.54 -13.89
CA LEU A 153 9.55 1.91 -12.66
C LEU A 153 9.61 2.93 -11.52
N THR A 154 8.58 2.95 -10.68
CA THR A 154 8.56 3.79 -9.49
C THR A 154 9.25 3.05 -8.32
N ILE A 155 10.27 3.65 -7.73
CA ILE A 155 10.99 3.10 -6.60
C ILE A 155 10.70 3.93 -5.35
N THR A 156 10.33 3.27 -4.26
CA THR A 156 10.08 3.93 -2.97
C THR A 156 10.83 3.20 -1.86
N ILE A 157 11.63 3.93 -1.07
CA ILE A 157 12.10 3.46 0.23
C ILE A 157 11.10 3.98 1.27
N ASN A 158 10.36 3.06 1.88
CA ASN A 158 9.30 3.41 2.81
C ASN A 158 9.87 3.69 4.20
N LEU A 159 9.80 4.95 4.62
CA LEU A 159 10.23 5.45 5.94
C LEU A 159 9.05 5.80 6.83
N SER A 160 7.83 5.78 6.29
CA SER A 160 6.60 6.13 7.01
C SER A 160 6.11 5.04 7.96
N LYS A 161 6.48 3.78 7.69
CA LYS A 161 6.20 2.65 8.58
C LYS A 161 7.23 2.63 9.72
N PRO A 162 6.81 2.90 10.98
CA PRO A 162 7.75 2.93 12.09
C PRO A 162 8.42 1.57 12.27
N GLU A 163 9.74 1.56 12.45
CA GLU A 163 10.46 0.38 12.90
C GLU A 163 10.00 0.03 14.32
N LYS A 164 9.71 -1.24 14.53
CA LYS A 164 9.27 -1.69 15.85
C LYS A 164 10.46 -1.68 16.81
N ASP A 165 10.34 -0.92 17.90
CA ASP A 165 11.27 -0.96 19.01
C ASP A 165 11.41 -2.42 19.52
N PRO A 166 12.65 -2.93 19.72
CA PRO A 166 12.90 -4.27 20.28
C PRO A 166 12.14 -4.53 21.59
N LYS A 167 12.00 -3.52 22.46
CA LYS A 167 11.20 -3.63 23.70
C LYS A 167 9.72 -3.80 23.42
N ALA A 168 9.18 -3.06 22.44
CA ALA A 168 7.79 -3.20 22.02
C ALA A 168 7.53 -4.56 21.36
N ILE A 169 8.49 -5.10 20.60
CA ILE A 169 8.42 -6.47 20.06
C ILE A 169 8.37 -7.50 21.18
N ALA A 170 9.25 -7.36 22.20
CA ALA A 170 9.28 -8.27 23.33
C ALA A 170 7.97 -8.21 24.14
N ALA A 171 7.48 -7.00 24.44
CA ALA A 171 6.19 -6.80 25.11
C ALA A 171 5.03 -7.39 24.32
N ALA A 172 4.99 -7.20 23.01
CA ALA A 172 3.96 -7.76 22.13
C ALA A 172 3.93 -9.30 22.14
N LYS A 173 5.10 -9.96 22.23
CA LYS A 173 5.20 -11.43 22.32
C LYS A 173 4.64 -11.99 23.65
N LEU A 174 4.72 -11.22 24.72
CA LEU A 174 4.23 -11.63 26.04
C LEU A 174 2.71 -11.39 26.20
N MET A 175 2.10 -10.60 25.31
CA MET A 175 0.67 -10.32 25.39
C MET A 175 -0.17 -11.48 24.89
N LYS A 176 -1.23 -11.82 25.63
CA LYS A 176 -2.27 -12.74 25.16
C LYS A 176 -2.89 -12.18 23.88
N GLN A 177 -2.92 -13.00 22.83
CA GLN A 177 -3.60 -12.61 21.59
C GLN A 177 -5.11 -12.45 21.87
N ALA A 178 -5.61 -11.24 21.69
CA ALA A 178 -7.04 -10.98 21.76
C ALA A 178 -7.66 -11.21 20.39
N GLY A 179 -8.80 -11.90 20.34
CA GLY A 179 -9.54 -12.18 19.11
C GLY A 179 -10.39 -10.99 18.60
N TYR A 180 -10.16 -9.76 19.12
CA TYR A 180 -10.89 -8.55 18.75
C TYR A 180 -9.95 -7.34 18.66
N PRO A 181 -9.94 -6.62 17.52
CA PRO A 181 -10.41 -7.07 16.21
C PRO A 181 -9.66 -8.33 15.74
N LYS A 182 -10.27 -9.16 14.87
CA LYS A 182 -9.62 -10.40 14.38
C LYS A 182 -8.39 -10.12 13.52
N CYS A 183 -8.43 -9.08 12.69
CA CYS A 183 -7.30 -8.63 11.88
C CYS A 183 -7.35 -7.11 11.65
N LEU A 184 -6.33 -6.56 10.96
CA LEU A 184 -6.20 -5.13 10.66
C LEU A 184 -7.28 -4.58 9.70
N LEU A 185 -8.01 -5.44 8.98
CA LEU A 185 -9.04 -5.06 8.01
C LEU A 185 -10.46 -5.21 8.56
N CYS A 186 -10.64 -5.84 9.72
CA CYS A 186 -11.98 -5.99 10.31
C CYS A 186 -12.61 -4.62 10.62
N ARG A 187 -13.92 -4.50 10.37
CA ARG A 187 -14.71 -3.30 10.66
C ARG A 187 -14.60 -2.85 12.12
N GLU A 188 -14.39 -3.79 13.03
CA GLU A 188 -14.21 -3.56 14.46
C GLU A 188 -12.96 -2.71 14.81
N ASN A 189 -12.11 -2.42 13.83
CA ASN A 189 -11.02 -1.47 14.00
C ASN A 189 -11.51 -0.01 14.12
N GLU A 190 -12.64 0.36 13.52
CA GLU A 190 -13.18 1.71 13.60
C GLU A 190 -13.42 2.13 15.05
N GLY A 191 -12.72 3.16 15.51
CA GLY A 191 -12.80 3.64 16.90
C GLY A 191 -12.04 2.80 17.93
N TYR A 192 -11.32 1.74 17.51
CA TYR A 192 -10.60 0.87 18.43
C TYR A 192 -9.37 1.56 19.04
N ALA A 193 -9.22 1.48 20.39
CA ALA A 193 -8.16 2.16 21.11
C ALA A 193 -6.75 1.61 20.84
N GLY A 194 -6.67 0.42 20.24
CA GLY A 194 -5.38 -0.22 20.02
C GLY A 194 -4.77 -0.85 21.27
N ARG A 195 -3.59 -1.42 21.09
CA ARG A 195 -2.70 -2.00 22.10
C ARG A 195 -1.32 -2.19 21.49
N VAL A 196 -0.31 -2.50 22.29
CA VAL A 196 1.10 -2.60 21.84
C VAL A 196 1.29 -3.49 20.59
N ASN A 197 0.49 -4.54 20.44
CA ASN A 197 0.55 -5.45 19.29
C ASN A 197 -0.58 -5.24 18.25
N HIS A 198 -1.40 -4.19 18.38
CA HIS A 198 -2.45 -3.84 17.43
C HIS A 198 -2.65 -2.32 17.38
N PRO A 199 -2.58 -1.67 16.22
CA PRO A 199 -2.62 -0.22 16.13
C PRO A 199 -3.94 0.37 16.61
N ALA A 200 -3.88 1.57 17.19
CA ALA A 200 -5.06 2.38 17.47
C ALA A 200 -5.73 2.85 16.16
N ARG A 201 -7.04 2.98 16.21
CA ARG A 201 -7.90 3.40 15.09
C ARG A 201 -9.04 4.32 15.54
N GLN A 202 -8.86 5.02 16.67
CA GLN A 202 -9.89 5.94 17.19
C GLN A 202 -10.13 7.13 16.27
N ASN A 203 -9.10 7.52 15.52
CA ASN A 203 -9.14 8.57 14.49
C ASN A 203 -9.51 8.07 13.08
N HIS A 204 -9.88 6.80 12.94
CA HIS A 204 -10.23 6.19 11.66
C HIS A 204 -11.75 6.11 11.50
N ARG A 205 -12.23 6.31 10.27
CA ARG A 205 -13.61 6.11 9.85
C ARG A 205 -13.66 5.23 8.62
N ILE A 206 -14.67 4.39 8.50
CA ILE A 206 -14.86 3.42 7.41
C ILE A 206 -16.13 3.77 6.66
N ILE A 207 -16.05 3.88 5.34
CA ILE A 207 -17.22 4.11 4.50
C ILE A 207 -17.82 2.74 4.11
N PRO A 208 -19.06 2.43 4.51
CA PRO A 208 -19.74 1.24 4.04
C PRO A 208 -20.18 1.42 2.59
N ILE A 209 -19.79 0.46 1.74
CA ILE A 209 -20.21 0.38 0.34
C ILE A 209 -20.82 -0.99 0.06
N GLN A 210 -21.52 -1.12 -1.05
CA GLN A 210 -21.96 -2.41 -1.53
C GLN A 210 -21.19 -2.81 -2.77
N ILE A 211 -20.73 -4.06 -2.82
CA ILE A 211 -20.05 -4.63 -3.97
C ILE A 211 -20.73 -5.97 -4.29
N ASN A 212 -21.22 -6.10 -5.50
CA ASN A 212 -21.92 -7.29 -5.97
C ASN A 212 -23.06 -7.74 -5.00
N GLY A 213 -23.78 -6.75 -4.44
CA GLY A 213 -24.86 -6.97 -3.50
C GLY A 213 -24.45 -7.33 -2.06
N GLU A 214 -23.15 -7.46 -1.79
CA GLU A 214 -22.59 -7.73 -0.46
C GLU A 214 -22.14 -6.46 0.24
N GLN A 215 -22.11 -6.49 1.58
CA GLN A 215 -21.64 -5.36 2.40
C GLN A 215 -20.12 -5.36 2.47
N TRP A 216 -19.49 -4.26 2.04
CA TRP A 216 -18.04 -4.03 2.09
C TRP A 216 -17.69 -2.75 2.82
N GLY A 217 -16.44 -2.65 3.25
CA GLY A 217 -15.86 -1.43 3.80
C GLY A 217 -14.86 -0.82 2.82
N PHE A 218 -14.88 0.50 2.70
CA PHE A 218 -13.92 1.29 1.94
C PHE A 218 -13.13 2.17 2.92
N GLN A 219 -11.81 2.09 2.86
CA GLN A 219 -10.88 2.90 3.67
C GLN A 219 -9.60 3.21 2.88
N TYR A 220 -8.90 4.29 3.26
CA TYR A 220 -7.56 4.53 2.75
C TYR A 220 -6.51 3.74 3.55
N SER A 221 -5.37 3.45 2.90
CA SER A 221 -4.21 2.92 3.58
C SER A 221 -3.48 4.03 4.32
N PRO A 222 -3.12 3.85 5.60
CA PRO A 222 -2.37 4.88 6.32
C PRO A 222 -0.94 5.07 5.80
N TYR A 223 -0.45 4.16 4.97
CA TYR A 223 0.92 4.21 4.43
C TYR A 223 1.03 4.94 3.08
N VAL A 224 -0.06 5.12 2.36
CA VAL A 224 -0.17 5.86 1.08
C VAL A 224 1.02 5.61 0.14
N TYR A 225 1.22 4.36 -0.27
CA TYR A 225 2.30 4.01 -1.20
C TYR A 225 2.16 4.73 -2.56
N TYR A 226 0.95 5.10 -2.93
CA TYR A 226 0.60 5.88 -4.13
C TYR A 226 -0.65 6.72 -3.86
N ASN A 227 -0.97 7.64 -4.79
CA ASN A 227 -2.06 8.57 -4.60
C ASN A 227 -3.40 7.89 -4.31
N GLU A 228 -4.05 8.32 -3.23
CA GLU A 228 -5.35 7.82 -2.77
C GLU A 228 -5.38 6.27 -2.59
N HIS A 229 -4.25 5.68 -2.16
CA HIS A 229 -4.16 4.24 -1.91
C HIS A 229 -5.26 3.78 -0.95
N CYS A 230 -6.20 3.00 -1.44
CA CYS A 230 -7.34 2.51 -0.68
C CYS A 230 -7.33 0.98 -0.53
N ILE A 231 -8.05 0.54 0.49
CA ILE A 231 -8.34 -0.87 0.76
C ILE A 231 -9.85 -1.03 0.83
N VAL A 232 -10.36 -1.97 0.03
CA VAL A 232 -11.76 -2.33 -0.03
C VAL A 232 -11.87 -3.76 0.49
N PHE A 233 -12.57 -3.96 1.60
CA PHE A 233 -12.55 -5.23 2.33
C PHE A 233 -13.96 -5.76 2.59
N ASN A 234 -14.10 -7.08 2.58
CA ASN A 234 -15.36 -7.76 2.83
C ASN A 234 -15.85 -7.43 4.27
N GLY A 235 -17.15 -7.16 4.41
CA GLY A 235 -17.76 -6.92 5.72
C GLY A 235 -17.70 -8.13 6.66
N GLN A 236 -17.43 -9.32 6.12
CA GLN A 236 -17.21 -10.56 6.87
C GLN A 236 -15.74 -10.97 6.80
N HIS A 237 -15.21 -11.49 7.90
CA HIS A 237 -13.86 -12.03 7.95
C HIS A 237 -13.81 -13.43 7.32
N VAL A 238 -13.71 -13.46 5.99
CA VAL A 238 -13.63 -14.68 5.16
C VAL A 238 -12.33 -14.70 4.37
N PRO A 239 -11.75 -15.86 4.07
CA PRO A 239 -10.52 -15.95 3.30
C PRO A 239 -10.67 -15.39 1.88
N MET A 240 -9.54 -14.87 1.35
CA MET A 240 -9.44 -14.46 -0.06
C MET A 240 -9.59 -15.67 -0.98
N LYS A 241 -10.20 -15.41 -2.13
CA LYS A 241 -10.31 -16.39 -3.20
C LYS A 241 -10.35 -15.65 -4.54
N ILE A 242 -9.59 -16.13 -5.50
CA ILE A 242 -9.65 -15.64 -6.88
C ILE A 242 -10.56 -16.56 -7.67
N ASP A 243 -11.71 -16.05 -8.08
CA ASP A 243 -12.70 -16.75 -8.88
C ASP A 243 -13.53 -15.75 -9.71
N HIS A 244 -14.55 -16.25 -10.42
CA HIS A 244 -15.48 -15.45 -11.20
C HIS A 244 -16.05 -14.24 -10.42
N ASN A 245 -16.44 -14.45 -9.16
CA ASN A 245 -16.99 -13.38 -8.32
C ASN A 245 -15.97 -12.28 -8.02
N THR A 246 -14.68 -12.62 -7.98
CA THR A 246 -13.60 -11.62 -7.83
C THR A 246 -13.65 -10.62 -8.98
N PHE A 247 -13.75 -11.09 -10.22
CA PHE A 247 -13.83 -10.20 -11.39
C PHE A 247 -15.09 -9.34 -11.36
N CYS A 248 -16.24 -9.94 -11.01
CA CYS A 248 -17.50 -9.20 -10.82
C CYS A 248 -17.33 -8.07 -9.79
N LYS A 249 -16.73 -8.37 -8.63
CA LYS A 249 -16.50 -7.41 -7.55
C LYS A 249 -15.58 -6.27 -7.98
N LEU A 250 -14.48 -6.58 -8.67
CA LEU A 250 -13.54 -5.57 -9.16
C LEU A 250 -14.24 -4.57 -10.11
N PHE A 251 -15.01 -5.07 -11.08
CA PHE A 251 -15.71 -4.19 -12.02
C PHE A 251 -16.89 -3.47 -11.40
N ASP A 252 -17.58 -4.05 -10.43
CA ASP A 252 -18.65 -3.35 -9.72
C ASP A 252 -18.11 -2.13 -8.96
N PHE A 253 -16.96 -2.27 -8.31
CA PHE A 253 -16.29 -1.13 -7.69
C PHE A 253 -15.84 -0.08 -8.73
N VAL A 254 -15.22 -0.51 -9.83
CA VAL A 254 -14.75 0.42 -10.89
C VAL A 254 -15.92 1.16 -11.57
N LYS A 255 -17.10 0.54 -11.67
CA LYS A 255 -18.33 1.21 -12.11
C LYS A 255 -18.75 2.31 -11.12
N GLN A 256 -18.63 2.07 -9.82
CA GLN A 256 -18.97 3.04 -8.77
C GLN A 256 -17.93 4.18 -8.66
N PHE A 257 -16.65 3.86 -8.85
CA PHE A 257 -15.52 4.80 -8.74
C PHE A 257 -14.64 4.74 -10.00
N PRO A 258 -15.12 5.28 -11.15
CA PRO A 258 -14.45 5.08 -12.43
C PRO A 258 -13.08 5.77 -12.58
N HIS A 259 -12.72 6.65 -11.67
CA HIS A 259 -11.41 7.30 -11.57
C HIS A 259 -10.40 6.48 -10.76
N TYR A 260 -10.82 5.34 -10.19
CA TYR A 260 -9.97 4.42 -9.43
C TYR A 260 -9.64 3.17 -10.22
N ILE A 261 -8.48 2.60 -9.93
CA ILE A 261 -8.17 1.19 -10.19
C ILE A 261 -8.57 0.35 -8.98
N LEU A 262 -8.80 -0.94 -9.18
CA LEU A 262 -8.92 -1.92 -8.12
C LEU A 262 -8.31 -3.24 -8.54
N GLY A 263 -7.49 -3.84 -7.67
CA GLY A 263 -6.87 -5.13 -7.91
C GLY A 263 -6.87 -6.02 -6.68
N SER A 264 -6.70 -7.31 -6.89
CA SER A 264 -6.57 -8.31 -5.84
C SER A 264 -5.15 -8.86 -5.77
N ASN A 265 -4.62 -9.06 -4.57
CA ASN A 265 -3.51 -9.98 -4.42
C ASN A 265 -3.91 -11.39 -4.86
N ALA A 266 -2.95 -12.22 -5.21
CA ALA A 266 -3.17 -13.64 -5.44
C ALA A 266 -3.59 -14.35 -4.13
N ASP A 267 -4.37 -15.42 -4.25
CA ASP A 267 -4.95 -16.16 -3.14
C ASP A 267 -4.08 -17.33 -2.63
N LEU A 268 -2.87 -17.50 -3.17
CA LEU A 268 -1.92 -18.52 -2.74
C LEU A 268 -0.75 -17.89 -1.95
N PRO A 269 -0.15 -18.63 -0.99
CA PRO A 269 1.06 -18.22 -0.30
C PRO A 269 2.21 -17.89 -1.27
N ILE A 270 3.23 -17.17 -0.82
CA ILE A 270 4.44 -16.78 -1.60
C ILE A 270 4.13 -15.72 -2.65
N VAL A 271 3.07 -15.87 -3.44
CA VAL A 271 2.66 -14.93 -4.51
C VAL A 271 1.48 -14.04 -4.12
N GLY A 272 0.90 -14.25 -2.93
CA GLY A 272 -0.20 -13.46 -2.36
C GLY A 272 0.28 -12.34 -1.44
N GLY A 273 -0.68 -11.56 -0.95
CA GLY A 273 -0.45 -10.52 0.06
C GLY A 273 -0.29 -11.07 1.47
N SER A 274 -0.10 -10.16 2.44
CA SER A 274 0.15 -10.51 3.84
C SER A 274 -1.10 -10.94 4.62
N ILE A 275 -2.32 -10.66 4.14
CA ILE A 275 -3.60 -10.96 4.80
C ILE A 275 -4.46 -11.79 3.85
N LEU A 276 -4.21 -13.11 3.79
CA LEU A 276 -5.02 -14.02 2.97
C LEU A 276 -6.32 -14.47 3.67
N THR A 277 -6.42 -14.25 4.99
CA THR A 277 -7.54 -14.69 5.81
C THR A 277 -8.75 -13.77 5.76
N HIS A 278 -8.62 -12.58 5.17
CA HIS A 278 -9.70 -11.61 5.04
C HIS A 278 -9.78 -11.10 3.59
N ASP A 279 -10.86 -11.39 2.90
CA ASP A 279 -11.10 -11.01 1.51
C ASP A 279 -11.08 -9.48 1.36
N HIS A 280 -10.16 -8.98 0.52
CA HIS A 280 -9.94 -7.56 0.32
C HIS A 280 -9.26 -7.27 -1.01
N PHE A 281 -9.45 -6.05 -1.49
CA PHE A 281 -8.83 -5.48 -2.67
C PHE A 281 -8.04 -4.21 -2.33
N GLN A 282 -7.10 -3.85 -3.18
CA GLN A 282 -6.37 -2.59 -3.07
C GLN A 282 -6.58 -1.79 -4.36
N GLY A 283 -6.75 -0.48 -4.21
CA GLY A 283 -6.99 0.42 -5.32
C GLY A 283 -6.60 1.85 -5.02
N GLY A 284 -7.01 2.76 -5.88
CA GLY A 284 -6.75 4.18 -5.71
C GLY A 284 -6.72 4.93 -7.03
N ASN A 285 -6.52 6.24 -6.97
CA ASN A 285 -6.43 7.13 -8.11
C ASN A 285 -4.96 7.26 -8.56
N HIS A 286 -4.46 6.22 -9.22
CA HIS A 286 -3.07 6.18 -9.67
C HIS A 286 -2.91 5.37 -10.97
N GLU A 287 -2.12 5.87 -11.92
CA GLU A 287 -1.76 5.14 -13.13
C GLU A 287 -0.37 4.53 -12.98
N PHE A 288 -0.32 3.22 -12.76
CA PHE A 288 0.93 2.49 -12.55
C PHE A 288 1.72 2.29 -13.86
N PRO A 289 3.04 2.06 -13.77
CA PRO A 289 3.89 1.74 -14.92
C PRO A 289 3.32 0.62 -15.81
N MET A 290 2.84 -0.48 -15.22
CA MET A 290 2.24 -1.58 -15.98
C MET A 290 1.00 -1.16 -16.80
N ALA A 291 0.19 -0.23 -16.29
CA ALA A 291 -0.99 0.28 -17.03
C ALA A 291 -0.60 1.08 -18.27
N LYS A 292 0.59 1.70 -18.27
CA LYS A 292 1.16 2.45 -19.41
C LYS A 292 1.86 1.54 -20.43
N ALA A 293 2.24 0.32 -20.00
CA ALA A 293 2.96 -0.62 -20.85
C ALA A 293 2.09 -1.03 -22.06
N PRO A 294 2.66 -1.07 -23.30
CA PRO A 294 1.93 -1.44 -24.49
C PRO A 294 1.62 -2.94 -24.54
N VAL A 295 0.58 -3.30 -25.26
CA VAL A 295 0.36 -4.66 -25.74
C VAL A 295 1.37 -4.92 -26.86
N GLU A 296 2.17 -5.96 -26.74
CA GLU A 296 3.18 -6.33 -27.74
C GLU A 296 2.72 -7.42 -28.70
N LYS A 297 1.74 -8.22 -28.27
CA LYS A 297 1.15 -9.28 -29.08
C LYS A 297 -0.33 -9.40 -28.82
N GLU A 298 -1.14 -9.10 -29.81
CA GLU A 298 -2.60 -9.29 -29.77
C GLU A 298 -2.95 -10.72 -30.16
N PHE A 299 -4.07 -11.23 -29.65
CA PHE A 299 -4.65 -12.51 -29.99
C PHE A 299 -6.17 -12.45 -29.86
N ILE A 300 -6.85 -13.39 -30.53
CA ILE A 300 -8.30 -13.51 -30.51
C ILE A 300 -8.66 -14.86 -29.91
N ILE A 301 -9.59 -14.86 -28.98
CA ILE A 301 -10.16 -16.09 -28.41
C ILE A 301 -11.53 -16.33 -29.07
N PRO A 302 -11.76 -17.53 -29.64
CA PRO A 302 -13.03 -17.86 -30.29
C PRO A 302 -14.24 -17.67 -29.35
N GLY A 303 -15.25 -16.96 -29.81
CA GLY A 303 -16.44 -16.60 -29.04
C GLY A 303 -16.30 -15.32 -28.18
N TYR A 304 -15.11 -14.68 -28.23
CA TYR A 304 -14.81 -13.41 -27.53
C TYR A 304 -14.16 -12.37 -28.46
N GLU A 305 -14.55 -12.35 -29.72
CA GLU A 305 -13.99 -11.45 -30.74
C GLU A 305 -14.29 -9.96 -30.48
N ASP A 306 -15.22 -9.70 -29.59
CA ASP A 306 -15.57 -8.37 -29.07
C ASP A 306 -14.70 -7.90 -27.89
N VAL A 307 -13.79 -8.76 -27.39
CA VAL A 307 -12.82 -8.43 -26.35
C VAL A 307 -11.43 -8.33 -26.95
N GLU A 308 -10.82 -7.15 -26.92
CA GLU A 308 -9.41 -6.98 -27.27
C GLU A 308 -8.56 -7.71 -26.22
N ALA A 309 -7.75 -8.67 -26.67
CA ALA A 309 -6.89 -9.45 -25.78
C ALA A 309 -5.44 -9.42 -26.29
N GLY A 310 -4.48 -9.33 -25.35
CA GLY A 310 -3.08 -9.34 -25.76
C GLY A 310 -2.10 -9.48 -24.58
N ILE A 311 -0.88 -9.87 -24.93
CA ILE A 311 0.27 -9.97 -24.04
C ILE A 311 0.86 -8.56 -23.85
N VAL A 312 0.99 -8.13 -22.63
CA VAL A 312 1.60 -6.83 -22.28
C VAL A 312 3.13 -6.94 -22.29
N LYS A 313 3.80 -5.95 -22.88
CA LYS A 313 5.26 -5.81 -22.78
C LYS A 313 5.67 -5.44 -21.36
N TRP A 314 5.78 -6.45 -20.51
CA TRP A 314 6.07 -6.31 -19.08
C TRP A 314 7.04 -7.40 -18.61
N PRO A 315 7.85 -7.19 -17.54
CA PRO A 315 8.76 -8.23 -17.05
C PRO A 315 8.03 -9.50 -16.61
N MET A 316 6.82 -9.33 -16.05
CA MET A 316 5.96 -10.44 -15.65
C MET A 316 4.99 -10.84 -16.77
N SER A 317 4.34 -11.99 -16.62
CA SER A 317 3.44 -12.56 -17.62
C SER A 317 2.04 -11.98 -17.47
N VAL A 318 1.68 -11.01 -18.29
CA VAL A 318 0.42 -10.25 -18.19
C VAL A 318 -0.41 -10.40 -19.46
N ILE A 319 -1.67 -10.79 -19.29
CA ILE A 319 -2.71 -10.75 -20.33
C ILE A 319 -3.60 -9.53 -20.02
N ARG A 320 -3.74 -8.63 -20.99
CA ARG A 320 -4.67 -7.49 -20.92
C ARG A 320 -5.90 -7.75 -21.75
N LEU A 321 -7.07 -7.57 -21.12
CA LEU A 321 -8.38 -7.66 -21.74
C LEU A 321 -9.03 -6.29 -21.74
N LYS A 322 -9.68 -5.89 -22.87
CA LYS A 322 -10.38 -4.60 -22.98
C LYS A 322 -11.70 -4.78 -23.74
N ALA A 323 -12.75 -4.17 -23.23
CA ALA A 323 -14.04 -4.06 -23.93
C ALA A 323 -14.87 -2.91 -23.35
N GLU A 324 -15.89 -2.46 -24.06
CA GLU A 324 -16.90 -1.54 -23.55
C GLU A 324 -17.80 -2.22 -22.51
N ASN A 325 -18.12 -3.50 -22.74
CA ASN A 325 -18.93 -4.31 -21.82
C ASN A 325 -18.05 -5.13 -20.88
N PRO A 326 -17.99 -4.79 -19.57
CA PRO A 326 -17.17 -5.53 -18.61
C PRO A 326 -17.63 -6.97 -18.39
N GLU A 327 -18.90 -7.31 -18.64
CA GLU A 327 -19.40 -8.69 -18.51
C GLU A 327 -18.71 -9.66 -19.49
N ARG A 328 -18.33 -9.15 -20.68
CA ARG A 328 -17.56 -9.92 -21.67
C ARG A 328 -16.14 -10.15 -21.22
N ILE A 329 -15.53 -9.14 -20.58
CA ILE A 329 -14.19 -9.27 -19.97
C ILE A 329 -14.23 -10.30 -18.83
N ILE A 330 -15.24 -10.23 -17.95
CA ILE A 330 -15.42 -11.17 -16.82
C ILE A 330 -15.53 -12.61 -17.33
N ALA A 331 -16.36 -12.83 -18.36
CA ALA A 331 -16.55 -14.16 -18.94
C ALA A 331 -15.25 -14.72 -19.53
N LEU A 332 -14.50 -13.92 -20.29
CA LEU A 332 -13.21 -14.36 -20.83
C LEU A 332 -12.15 -14.56 -19.73
N ALA A 333 -12.11 -13.67 -18.73
CA ALA A 333 -11.21 -13.80 -17.59
C ALA A 333 -11.44 -15.10 -16.80
N ASP A 334 -12.69 -15.52 -16.67
CA ASP A 334 -13.07 -16.79 -16.03
C ASP A 334 -12.58 -18.01 -16.85
N VAL A 335 -12.68 -17.97 -18.16
CA VAL A 335 -12.10 -18.98 -19.06
C VAL A 335 -10.59 -19.07 -18.85
N ILE A 336 -9.89 -17.92 -18.89
CA ILE A 336 -8.43 -17.87 -18.71
C ILE A 336 -8.02 -18.39 -17.33
N LEU A 337 -8.72 -17.96 -16.27
CA LEU A 337 -8.43 -18.40 -14.91
C LEU A 337 -8.58 -19.93 -14.76
N ASN A 338 -9.69 -20.50 -15.27
CA ASN A 338 -9.96 -21.94 -15.17
C ASN A 338 -8.94 -22.74 -15.96
N ALA A 339 -8.58 -22.29 -17.17
CA ALA A 339 -7.51 -22.90 -17.96
C ALA A 339 -6.17 -22.83 -17.22
N TRP A 340 -5.80 -21.63 -16.70
CA TRP A 340 -4.53 -21.44 -15.98
C TRP A 340 -4.42 -22.31 -14.72
N ARG A 341 -5.51 -22.45 -13.95
CA ARG A 341 -5.55 -23.27 -12.73
C ARG A 341 -5.14 -24.73 -12.99
N GLY A 342 -5.46 -25.28 -14.15
CA GLY A 342 -5.14 -26.67 -14.53
C GLY A 342 -3.94 -26.81 -15.48
N TYR A 343 -3.28 -25.70 -15.86
CA TYR A 343 -2.26 -25.73 -16.89
C TYR A 343 -0.90 -26.20 -16.38
N THR A 344 -0.35 -27.23 -17.04
CA THR A 344 1.02 -27.72 -16.82
C THR A 344 1.80 -27.66 -18.13
N ASP A 345 3.00 -27.08 -18.09
CA ASP A 345 3.98 -27.06 -19.18
C ASP A 345 5.36 -27.36 -18.59
N GLU A 346 5.74 -28.63 -18.59
CA GLU A 346 7.00 -29.08 -18.00
C GLU A 346 8.22 -28.43 -18.66
N ALA A 347 8.14 -28.16 -19.96
CA ALA A 347 9.22 -27.50 -20.69
C ALA A 347 9.49 -26.06 -20.22
N ALA A 348 8.47 -25.39 -19.65
CA ALA A 348 8.57 -24.08 -19.05
C ALA A 348 8.64 -24.11 -17.51
N PHE A 349 8.80 -25.30 -16.92
CA PHE A 349 8.77 -25.55 -15.48
C PHE A 349 7.47 -25.10 -14.79
N ILE A 350 6.34 -25.13 -15.50
CA ILE A 350 5.03 -24.76 -14.97
C ILE A 350 4.28 -26.03 -14.59
N TYR A 351 3.96 -26.16 -13.32
CA TYR A 351 3.16 -27.25 -12.78
C TYR A 351 1.92 -26.67 -12.11
N ALA A 352 0.74 -27.14 -12.53
CA ALA A 352 -0.52 -26.74 -11.92
C ALA A 352 -0.63 -27.24 -10.49
N GLU A 353 -0.08 -28.44 -10.22
CA GLU A 353 -0.14 -29.12 -8.94
C GLU A 353 1.06 -30.05 -8.75
N THR A 354 1.60 -30.12 -7.53
CA THR A 354 2.58 -31.11 -7.10
C THR A 354 2.20 -31.62 -5.71
N ASP A 355 2.21 -32.94 -5.53
CA ASP A 355 1.89 -33.61 -4.25
C ASP A 355 0.53 -33.14 -3.64
N GLY A 356 -0.45 -32.81 -4.46
CA GLY A 356 -1.77 -32.36 -4.06
C GLY A 356 -1.86 -30.86 -3.75
N GLU A 357 -0.74 -30.10 -3.84
CA GLU A 357 -0.72 -28.64 -3.67
C GLU A 357 -0.84 -27.91 -5.02
N LYS A 358 -1.77 -26.98 -5.09
CA LYS A 358 -2.02 -26.16 -6.29
C LYS A 358 -1.08 -24.96 -6.32
N HIS A 359 -0.56 -24.66 -7.52
CA HIS A 359 0.44 -23.62 -7.71
C HIS A 359 -0.03 -22.41 -8.54
N ASN A 360 -0.92 -22.63 -9.49
CA ASN A 360 -1.35 -21.58 -10.42
C ASN A 360 -2.45 -20.71 -9.85
N THR A 361 -2.27 -19.39 -9.94
CA THR A 361 -3.25 -18.37 -9.59
C THR A 361 -3.03 -17.11 -10.44
N ILE A 362 -3.87 -16.09 -10.24
CA ILE A 362 -3.80 -14.81 -10.96
C ILE A 362 -3.85 -13.65 -9.98
N THR A 363 -3.13 -12.58 -10.29
CA THR A 363 -3.28 -11.25 -9.69
C THR A 363 -4.05 -10.38 -10.69
N PRO A 364 -5.38 -10.14 -10.49
CA PRO A 364 -6.20 -9.35 -11.40
C PRO A 364 -6.23 -7.87 -11.02
N ILE A 365 -6.19 -6.98 -12.02
CA ILE A 365 -6.27 -5.53 -11.84
C ILE A 365 -7.26 -4.93 -12.84
N ALA A 366 -8.36 -4.35 -12.35
CA ALA A 366 -9.39 -3.72 -13.15
C ALA A 366 -9.29 -2.19 -13.11
N ARG A 367 -9.64 -1.56 -14.22
CA ARG A 367 -9.76 -0.10 -14.35
C ARG A 367 -10.68 0.29 -15.51
N LYS A 368 -11.05 1.56 -15.53
CA LYS A 368 -11.73 2.17 -16.69
C LYS A 368 -10.77 3.14 -17.37
N LYS A 369 -10.67 3.08 -18.70
CA LYS A 369 -9.85 3.99 -19.51
C LYS A 369 -10.66 4.49 -20.72
N GLY A 370 -11.07 5.75 -20.66
CA GLY A 370 -12.03 6.29 -21.63
C GLY A 370 -13.38 5.54 -21.53
N ASP A 371 -13.88 5.06 -22.65
CA ASP A 371 -15.15 4.34 -22.72
C ASP A 371 -15.00 2.83 -22.45
N LYS A 372 -13.77 2.31 -22.40
CA LYS A 372 -13.49 0.89 -22.20
C LYS A 372 -13.12 0.56 -20.77
N PHE A 373 -13.52 -0.62 -20.35
CA PHE A 373 -12.99 -1.29 -19.18
C PHE A 373 -11.75 -2.10 -19.57
N GLU A 374 -10.79 -2.21 -18.65
CA GLU A 374 -9.59 -3.01 -18.81
C GLU A 374 -9.41 -3.94 -17.61
N LEU A 375 -8.93 -5.15 -17.87
CA LEU A 375 -8.51 -6.11 -16.84
C LEU A 375 -7.14 -6.65 -17.21
N ASP A 376 -6.15 -6.43 -16.34
CA ASP A 376 -4.86 -7.10 -16.44
C ASP A 376 -4.90 -8.37 -15.59
N LEU A 377 -4.58 -9.50 -16.18
CA LEU A 377 -4.46 -10.81 -15.55
C LEU A 377 -2.98 -11.17 -15.47
N VAL A 378 -2.37 -11.01 -14.29
CA VAL A 378 -0.98 -11.38 -14.09
C VAL A 378 -0.91 -12.83 -13.63
N LEU A 379 -0.33 -13.70 -14.46
CA LEU A 379 -0.20 -15.12 -14.17
C LEU A 379 0.83 -15.35 -13.06
N ARG A 380 0.47 -16.13 -12.05
CA ARG A 380 1.31 -16.42 -10.89
C ARG A 380 1.41 -17.93 -10.66
N ASN A 381 2.54 -18.36 -10.11
CA ASN A 381 2.77 -19.73 -9.68
C ASN A 381 3.67 -19.72 -8.43
N ASN A 382 3.33 -20.51 -7.40
CA ASN A 382 4.02 -20.49 -6.12
C ASN A 382 4.91 -21.74 -5.86
N ILE A 383 5.24 -22.49 -6.91
CA ILE A 383 6.06 -23.67 -6.76
C ILE A 383 7.43 -23.35 -6.13
N THR A 384 7.90 -24.24 -5.27
CA THR A 384 9.21 -24.14 -4.63
C THR A 384 10.10 -25.32 -5.02
N THR A 385 11.41 -25.14 -4.92
CA THR A 385 12.42 -26.19 -5.08
C THR A 385 13.47 -26.09 -3.98
N GLN A 386 14.37 -27.06 -3.88
CA GLN A 386 15.51 -26.96 -2.95
C GLN A 386 16.41 -25.76 -3.26
N GLU A 387 16.57 -25.41 -4.53
CA GLU A 387 17.35 -24.25 -4.97
C GLU A 387 16.59 -22.93 -4.70
N HIS A 388 15.27 -22.93 -4.84
CA HIS A 388 14.39 -21.78 -4.64
C HIS A 388 13.35 -22.04 -3.55
N PRO A 389 13.74 -22.10 -2.27
CA PRO A 389 12.84 -22.45 -1.16
C PRO A 389 11.80 -21.36 -0.86
N LEU A 390 12.02 -20.13 -1.33
CA LEU A 390 11.08 -19.01 -1.23
C LEU A 390 10.16 -18.88 -2.45
N GLY A 391 10.35 -19.74 -3.47
CA GLY A 391 9.59 -19.76 -4.72
C GLY A 391 10.49 -19.67 -5.95
N VAL A 392 10.18 -20.45 -6.98
CA VAL A 392 10.86 -20.38 -8.28
C VAL A 392 10.55 -19.04 -8.97
N TYR A 393 9.30 -18.58 -8.85
CA TYR A 393 8.80 -17.31 -9.39
C TYR A 393 8.72 -16.26 -8.29
N HIS A 394 9.88 -15.98 -7.69
CA HIS A 394 10.10 -15.10 -6.56
C HIS A 394 11.48 -14.44 -6.73
N PRO A 395 11.76 -13.27 -6.12
CA PRO A 395 13.10 -12.68 -6.14
C PRO A 395 14.17 -13.69 -5.71
N HIS A 396 15.17 -13.93 -6.56
CA HIS A 396 16.23 -14.87 -6.28
C HIS A 396 17.25 -14.32 -5.28
N ALA A 397 18.05 -15.20 -4.67
CA ALA A 397 18.91 -14.90 -3.52
C ALA A 397 19.92 -13.75 -3.78
N ASN A 398 20.42 -13.61 -5.00
CA ASN A 398 21.33 -12.55 -5.40
C ASN A 398 20.70 -11.13 -5.35
N LEU A 399 19.37 -11.03 -5.35
CA LEU A 399 18.63 -9.76 -5.29
C LEU A 399 18.17 -9.40 -3.86
N HIS A 400 18.34 -10.32 -2.89
CA HIS A 400 17.82 -10.17 -1.54
C HIS A 400 18.45 -9.02 -0.76
N HIS A 401 19.61 -8.53 -1.17
CA HIS A 401 20.23 -7.35 -0.59
C HIS A 401 19.37 -6.08 -0.81
N ILE A 402 18.55 -6.04 -1.87
CA ILE A 402 17.60 -4.94 -2.16
C ILE A 402 16.17 -5.38 -1.83
N LYS A 403 15.69 -6.52 -2.37
CA LYS A 403 14.30 -6.97 -2.22
C LYS A 403 14.26 -8.49 -2.00
N LYS A 404 13.78 -8.90 -0.82
CA LYS A 404 13.63 -10.30 -0.44
C LYS A 404 12.17 -10.72 -0.28
N GLU A 405 11.30 -9.78 0.02
CA GLU A 405 9.89 -10.03 0.34
C GLU A 405 9.12 -10.48 -0.91
N ASN A 406 7.98 -11.13 -0.68
CA ASN A 406 7.04 -11.53 -1.72
C ASN A 406 6.62 -10.33 -2.59
N ILE A 407 6.40 -10.59 -3.88
CA ILE A 407 5.93 -9.59 -4.85
C ILE A 407 4.41 -9.59 -4.84
N GLY A 408 3.85 -8.59 -4.18
CA GLY A 408 2.41 -8.35 -4.08
C GLY A 408 1.86 -7.48 -5.22
N LEU A 409 0.57 -7.14 -5.12
CA LEU A 409 -0.17 -6.38 -6.13
C LEU A 409 0.53 -5.08 -6.56
N ILE A 410 1.06 -4.32 -5.61
CA ILE A 410 1.67 -3.00 -5.87
C ILE A 410 2.96 -3.16 -6.67
N GLU A 411 3.83 -4.08 -6.24
CA GLU A 411 5.09 -4.36 -6.93
C GLU A 411 4.87 -4.93 -8.33
N VAL A 412 3.89 -5.82 -8.50
CA VAL A 412 3.49 -6.35 -9.82
C VAL A 412 3.21 -5.25 -10.82
N MET A 413 2.59 -4.16 -10.38
CA MET A 413 2.25 -3.01 -11.22
C MET A 413 3.42 -2.04 -11.47
N GLY A 414 4.60 -2.31 -10.91
CA GLY A 414 5.83 -1.54 -11.17
C GLY A 414 6.19 -0.48 -10.13
N LEU A 415 5.60 -0.55 -8.93
CA LEU A 415 5.99 0.30 -7.81
C LEU A 415 6.69 -0.54 -6.74
N ALA A 416 8.01 -0.37 -6.60
CA ALA A 416 8.78 -1.01 -5.55
C ALA A 416 8.49 -0.37 -4.18
N VAL A 417 8.19 -1.20 -3.19
CA VAL A 417 8.16 -0.79 -1.78
C VAL A 417 9.35 -1.45 -1.09
N LEU A 418 10.42 -0.67 -0.91
CA LEU A 418 11.69 -1.14 -0.38
C LEU A 418 11.81 -0.84 1.13
N PRO A 419 12.57 -1.66 1.88
CA PRO A 419 12.70 -1.52 3.33
C PRO A 419 13.50 -0.28 3.73
N ALA A 420 13.17 0.31 4.90
CA ALA A 420 13.76 1.54 5.43
C ALA A 420 15.30 1.45 5.62
N ARG A 421 15.83 0.26 5.93
CA ARG A 421 17.28 0.04 6.09
C ARG A 421 18.10 0.55 4.89
N LEU A 422 17.55 0.45 3.69
CA LEU A 422 18.26 0.85 2.45
C LEU A 422 18.60 2.33 2.43
N LYS A 423 17.90 3.20 3.14
CA LYS A 423 18.28 4.61 3.24
C LYS A 423 19.70 4.77 3.78
N ASN A 424 19.98 4.13 4.93
CA ASN A 424 21.28 4.24 5.59
C ASN A 424 22.36 3.43 4.85
N GLU A 425 22.01 2.22 4.39
CA GLU A 425 22.90 1.35 3.62
C GLU A 425 23.37 2.01 2.32
N MET A 426 22.48 2.71 1.60
CA MET A 426 22.84 3.40 0.35
C MET A 426 23.65 4.66 0.59
N GLU A 427 23.42 5.41 1.67
CA GLU A 427 24.27 6.53 2.05
C GLU A 427 25.68 6.06 2.44
N GLU A 428 25.80 4.99 3.21
CA GLU A 428 27.07 4.36 3.56
C GLU A 428 27.78 3.81 2.33
N LEU A 429 27.05 3.18 1.40
CA LEU A 429 27.56 2.70 0.12
C LEU A 429 28.11 3.83 -0.73
N LYS A 430 27.39 4.94 -0.84
CA LYS A 430 27.85 6.15 -1.52
C LYS A 430 29.19 6.63 -0.99
N GLN A 431 29.34 6.76 0.33
CA GLN A 431 30.57 7.20 0.96
C GLN A 431 31.71 6.21 0.71
N ALA A 432 31.44 4.92 0.77
CA ALA A 432 32.43 3.87 0.51
C ALA A 432 32.91 3.89 -0.97
N ILE A 433 32.00 4.07 -1.94
CA ILE A 433 32.38 4.21 -3.36
C ILE A 433 33.29 5.42 -3.58
N LEU A 434 32.92 6.58 -3.02
CA LEU A 434 33.70 7.81 -3.18
C LEU A 434 35.08 7.73 -2.52
N ALA A 435 35.21 6.99 -1.43
CA ALA A 435 36.45 6.77 -0.70
C ALA A 435 37.31 5.62 -1.30
N GLY A 436 36.77 4.80 -2.20
CA GLY A 436 37.41 3.58 -2.67
C GLY A 436 37.62 2.53 -1.58
N SER A 437 36.69 2.46 -0.62
CA SER A 437 36.77 1.55 0.53
C SER A 437 36.44 0.11 0.16
N ASP A 438 36.98 -0.87 0.90
CA ASP A 438 36.65 -2.29 0.74
C ASP A 438 35.23 -2.56 1.28
N LEU A 439 34.29 -2.81 0.36
CA LEU A 439 32.90 -3.09 0.68
C LEU A 439 32.70 -4.44 1.38
N HIS A 440 33.56 -5.43 1.09
CA HIS A 440 33.48 -6.75 1.73
C HIS A 440 33.89 -6.71 3.21
N ALA A 441 34.75 -5.79 3.58
CA ALA A 441 35.20 -5.59 4.97
C ALA A 441 34.18 -4.83 5.82
N THR A 442 33.17 -4.21 5.21
CA THR A 442 32.13 -3.44 5.91
C THR A 442 30.88 -4.30 6.13
N PRO A 443 30.53 -4.70 7.37
CA PRO A 443 29.45 -5.66 7.62
C PRO A 443 28.09 -5.28 7.02
N THR A 444 27.74 -3.98 7.04
CA THR A 444 26.48 -3.44 6.48
C THR A 444 26.47 -3.43 4.95
N LEU A 445 27.65 -3.36 4.30
CA LEU A 445 27.77 -3.27 2.85
C LEU A 445 28.17 -4.59 2.18
N SER A 446 28.63 -5.57 2.94
CA SER A 446 29.13 -6.84 2.37
C SER A 446 28.10 -7.55 1.47
N SER A 447 26.80 -7.44 1.77
CA SER A 447 25.74 -7.98 0.92
C SER A 447 25.54 -7.23 -0.39
N HIS A 448 25.99 -5.98 -0.48
CA HIS A 448 25.92 -5.14 -1.68
C HIS A 448 27.21 -5.16 -2.50
N ALA A 449 28.31 -5.70 -1.97
CA ALA A 449 29.65 -5.58 -2.54
C ALA A 449 29.75 -6.12 -3.97
N ALA A 450 29.37 -7.38 -4.20
CA ALA A 450 29.42 -8.00 -5.52
C ALA A 450 28.56 -7.26 -6.57
N TRP A 451 27.39 -6.82 -6.20
CA TRP A 451 26.51 -6.02 -7.06
C TRP A 451 27.14 -4.67 -7.40
N THR A 452 27.75 -4.00 -6.41
CA THR A 452 28.43 -2.71 -6.59
C THR A 452 29.62 -2.83 -7.50
N GLU A 453 30.49 -3.81 -7.29
CA GLU A 453 31.64 -4.08 -8.14
C GLU A 453 31.26 -4.35 -9.60
N GLU A 454 30.11 -5.04 -9.81
CA GLU A 454 29.62 -5.34 -11.15
C GLU A 454 29.05 -4.09 -11.84
N PHE A 455 28.23 -3.29 -11.15
CA PHE A 455 27.68 -2.11 -11.80
C PHE A 455 28.72 -1.01 -12.02
N LEU A 456 29.69 -0.83 -11.14
CA LEU A 456 30.75 0.18 -11.33
C LEU A 456 31.54 -0.02 -12.62
N LYS A 457 31.67 -1.25 -13.12
CA LYS A 457 32.32 -1.53 -14.42
C LYS A 457 31.57 -0.92 -15.61
N LYS A 458 30.27 -0.62 -15.47
CA LYS A 458 29.43 -0.05 -16.52
C LYS A 458 29.59 1.48 -16.64
N TYR A 459 30.14 2.14 -15.61
CA TYR A 459 30.23 3.59 -15.53
C TYR A 459 31.71 4.04 -15.63
N PRO A 460 32.08 4.83 -16.66
CA PRO A 460 33.46 5.27 -16.85
C PRO A 460 33.99 6.10 -15.67
N VAL A 461 33.11 6.90 -15.05
CA VAL A 461 33.44 7.76 -13.91
C VAL A 461 32.26 7.80 -12.97
N VAL A 462 32.49 7.49 -11.69
CA VAL A 462 31.56 7.72 -10.59
C VAL A 462 32.20 8.66 -9.59
N ASN A 463 31.55 9.77 -9.29
CA ASN A 463 32.08 10.84 -8.43
C ASN A 463 30.91 11.44 -7.60
N ALA A 464 31.21 12.46 -6.79
CA ALA A 464 30.22 13.09 -5.91
C ALA A 464 29.02 13.70 -6.64
N ASP A 465 29.14 14.05 -7.92
CA ASP A 465 28.06 14.68 -8.69
C ASP A 465 27.04 13.69 -9.24
N ASN A 466 27.42 12.42 -9.47
CA ASN A 466 26.59 11.43 -10.14
C ASN A 466 26.34 10.14 -9.35
N VAL A 467 26.99 9.92 -8.21
CA VAL A 467 26.93 8.65 -7.47
C VAL A 467 25.51 8.33 -7.00
N ASP A 468 24.73 9.31 -6.58
CA ASP A 468 23.33 9.11 -6.17
C ASP A 468 22.44 8.63 -7.33
N GLU A 469 22.57 9.27 -8.50
CA GLU A 469 21.84 8.89 -9.71
C GLU A 469 22.21 7.47 -10.17
N VAL A 470 23.51 7.12 -10.11
CA VAL A 470 24.00 5.78 -10.45
C VAL A 470 23.38 4.73 -9.52
N ILE A 471 23.44 4.95 -8.20
CA ILE A 471 22.87 4.00 -7.22
C ILE A 471 21.36 3.86 -7.42
N GLN A 472 20.63 4.97 -7.57
CA GLN A 472 19.19 4.97 -7.80
C GLN A 472 18.79 4.20 -9.06
N LYS A 473 19.52 4.42 -10.16
CA LYS A 473 19.30 3.69 -11.41
C LYS A 473 19.57 2.19 -11.25
N GLU A 474 20.66 1.81 -10.61
CA GLU A 474 21.00 0.39 -10.43
C GLU A 474 20.04 -0.32 -9.47
N ILE A 475 19.51 0.35 -8.44
CA ILE A 475 18.39 -0.17 -7.62
C ILE A 475 17.16 -0.43 -8.49
N GLY A 476 16.82 0.47 -9.40
CA GLY A 476 15.72 0.29 -10.35
C GLY A 476 15.90 -0.93 -11.25
N LEU A 477 17.14 -1.16 -11.74
CA LEU A 477 17.49 -2.33 -12.54
C LEU A 477 17.40 -3.63 -11.72
N VAL A 478 17.79 -3.60 -10.43
CA VAL A 478 17.58 -4.73 -9.53
C VAL A 478 16.07 -5.02 -9.38
N PHE A 479 15.23 -3.99 -9.21
CA PHE A 479 13.79 -4.19 -9.10
C PHE A 479 13.18 -4.71 -10.41
N MET A 480 13.64 -4.25 -11.56
CA MET A 480 13.25 -4.83 -12.85
C MET A 480 13.58 -6.34 -12.91
N GLN A 481 14.77 -6.73 -12.44
CA GLN A 481 15.15 -8.15 -12.36
C GLN A 481 14.27 -8.92 -11.37
N VAL A 482 13.91 -8.33 -10.23
CA VAL A 482 12.95 -8.88 -9.26
C VAL A 482 11.62 -9.22 -9.93
N LEU A 483 11.08 -8.32 -10.76
CA LEU A 483 9.86 -8.59 -11.51
C LEU A 483 10.06 -9.68 -12.58
N THR A 484 11.23 -9.73 -13.21
CA THR A 484 11.59 -10.75 -14.18
C THR A 484 11.66 -12.14 -13.53
N ASP A 485 12.27 -12.23 -12.33
CA ASP A 485 12.33 -13.49 -11.57
C ASP A 485 10.92 -13.95 -11.14
N ALA A 486 10.05 -13.01 -10.76
CA ALA A 486 8.67 -13.28 -10.38
C ALA A 486 7.75 -13.61 -11.57
N GLY A 487 8.17 -13.34 -12.82
CA GLY A 487 7.44 -13.68 -14.03
C GLY A 487 7.45 -15.19 -14.33
N VAL A 488 6.29 -15.75 -14.64
CA VAL A 488 6.13 -17.18 -14.93
C VAL A 488 6.78 -17.53 -16.28
N TYR A 489 6.40 -16.82 -17.34
CA TYR A 489 7.05 -16.94 -18.64
C TYR A 489 8.18 -15.93 -18.76
N LYS A 490 9.41 -16.42 -18.90
CA LYS A 490 10.58 -15.56 -19.03
C LYS A 490 10.58 -14.80 -20.36
N ARG A 491 11.22 -13.64 -20.38
CA ARG A 491 11.28 -12.77 -21.58
C ARG A 491 12.38 -13.21 -22.55
N THR A 492 12.50 -14.53 -22.75
CA THR A 492 13.34 -15.17 -23.77
C THR A 492 12.48 -15.69 -24.91
N PRO A 493 13.04 -16.02 -26.08
CA PRO A 493 12.28 -16.63 -27.18
C PRO A 493 11.50 -17.88 -26.72
N GLU A 494 12.13 -18.76 -25.96
CA GLU A 494 11.53 -20.02 -25.46
C GLU A 494 10.41 -19.73 -24.45
N GLY A 495 10.61 -18.75 -23.56
CA GLY A 495 9.58 -18.33 -22.60
C GLY A 495 8.37 -17.72 -23.26
N MET A 496 8.58 -16.91 -24.31
CA MET A 496 7.48 -16.32 -25.09
C MET A 496 6.75 -17.37 -25.94
N GLU A 497 7.46 -18.36 -26.50
CA GLU A 497 6.83 -19.52 -27.16
C GLU A 497 5.98 -20.34 -26.19
N ALA A 498 6.45 -20.52 -24.96
CA ALA A 498 5.68 -21.19 -23.90
C ALA A 498 4.41 -20.38 -23.53
N PHE A 499 4.52 -19.05 -23.43
CA PHE A 499 3.35 -18.21 -23.20
C PHE A 499 2.32 -18.33 -24.34
N GLU A 500 2.79 -18.36 -25.58
CA GLU A 500 1.91 -18.57 -26.73
C GLU A 500 1.26 -19.97 -26.75
N ARG A 501 1.95 -21.01 -26.29
CA ARG A 501 1.34 -22.34 -26.12
C ARG A 501 0.17 -22.31 -25.16
N PHE A 502 0.32 -21.59 -24.03
CA PHE A 502 -0.80 -21.39 -23.10
C PHE A 502 -1.96 -20.66 -23.79
N ILE A 503 -1.70 -19.53 -24.46
CA ILE A 503 -2.75 -18.77 -25.18
C ILE A 503 -3.47 -19.63 -26.21
N LYS A 504 -2.74 -20.47 -26.94
CA LYS A 504 -3.34 -21.39 -27.93
C LYS A 504 -4.15 -22.54 -27.33
N SER A 505 -4.02 -22.77 -26.03
CA SER A 505 -4.79 -23.78 -25.31
C SER A 505 -6.12 -23.25 -24.76
N LEU A 506 -6.37 -21.95 -24.87
CA LEU A 506 -7.63 -21.29 -24.50
C LEU A 506 -8.68 -21.49 -25.58
#